data_68bb35f8dc5b795703d208453a310ca8
#
_entry.id   68bb35f8dc5b795703d208453a310ca8
#
_cell.length_a   1.000
_cell.length_b   1.000
_cell.length_c   1.000
_cell.angle_alpha   90.00
_cell.angle_beta   90.00
_cell.angle_gamma   90.00
#
_symmetry.space_group_name_H-M   'P 1'
#
loop_
_entity.id
_entity.type
_entity.pdbx_description
1 polymer ?
#
loop_
_entity_poly.entity_id
_entity_poly.type
_entity_poly.pdbx_seq_one_letter_code
_entity_poly.pdbx_strand_id
1 'polypeptide(L)'
;MAIHTSQIKCELREVLLRKKPKEMISISPKGTVPVLLLDDDTMIEESIDIMKWSFSLNDPLLILKEYQEKKNEMDRLIQLFDSSFKNYLDRYKYSNRYENEDPIGNRDLAIQILDKIEGQFNNHNLLYGDRFSFVDMAILPFVRQFRIADTDWFDNDMALPKIQQWLNKFLNSDLYLAVMNKYKVWENNAPVVYFPK
;
A
#
# COMPACT_ATOMS: atom_id res chain seq x y z
N MET A 1 4.05 -6.33 1.79
CA MET A 1 5.01 -5.89 2.81
C MET A 1 4.80 -6.64 4.13
N ALA A 2 3.66 -6.54 4.79
CA ALA A 2 3.44 -7.19 6.09
C ALA A 2 3.73 -8.70 6.08
N ILE A 3 3.15 -9.47 5.17
CA ILE A 3 3.42 -10.92 5.02
C ILE A 3 4.93 -11.21 4.88
N HIS A 4 5.66 -10.39 4.09
CA HIS A 4 7.11 -10.54 3.96
C HIS A 4 7.85 -10.25 5.28
N THR A 5 7.51 -9.15 5.94
CA THR A 5 8.15 -8.75 7.21
C THR A 5 7.84 -9.76 8.33
N SER A 6 6.63 -10.30 8.37
CA SER A 6 6.21 -11.33 9.31
C SER A 6 6.74 -12.74 8.96
N GLN A 7 7.43 -12.91 7.83
CA GLN A 7 7.97 -14.21 7.37
C GLN A 7 6.91 -15.32 7.26
N ILE A 8 5.64 -14.95 7.00
CA ILE A 8 4.55 -15.90 6.85
C ILE A 8 4.53 -16.39 5.41
N LYS A 9 4.67 -17.70 5.22
CA LYS A 9 4.69 -18.31 3.90
C LYS A 9 3.28 -18.51 3.38
N CYS A 10 2.95 -17.88 2.24
CA CYS A 10 1.67 -18.01 1.55
C CYS A 10 1.87 -18.52 0.13
N GLU A 11 0.88 -19.23 -0.42
CA GLU A 11 0.76 -19.42 -1.86
C GLU A 11 0.38 -18.08 -2.51
N LEU A 12 1.19 -17.63 -3.47
CA LEU A 12 0.93 -16.40 -4.23
C LEU A 12 0.26 -16.74 -5.56
N ARG A 13 -0.89 -16.13 -5.80
CA ARG A 13 -1.62 -16.21 -7.07
C ARG A 13 -1.73 -14.81 -7.67
N GLU A 14 -0.84 -14.48 -8.61
CA GLU A 14 -0.89 -13.21 -9.34
C GLU A 14 -2.09 -13.18 -10.29
N VAL A 15 -2.84 -12.09 -10.32
CA VAL A 15 -4.05 -11.96 -11.12
C VAL A 15 -4.06 -10.71 -12.00
N LEU A 16 -4.66 -10.82 -13.19
CA LEU A 16 -4.99 -9.67 -14.02
C LEU A 16 -6.33 -9.07 -13.58
N LEU A 17 -6.34 -7.84 -13.09
CA LEU A 17 -7.54 -7.17 -12.58
C LEU A 17 -8.68 -7.08 -13.60
N ARG A 18 -8.36 -7.00 -14.90
CA ARG A 18 -9.32 -6.99 -16.01
C ARG A 18 -9.82 -8.38 -16.41
N LYS A 19 -9.18 -9.46 -15.92
CA LYS A 19 -9.52 -10.86 -16.21
C LYS A 19 -9.29 -11.69 -14.96
N LYS A 20 -10.13 -11.50 -13.96
CA LYS A 20 -10.03 -12.20 -12.68
C LYS A 20 -10.40 -13.67 -12.82
N PRO A 21 -9.65 -14.60 -12.18
CA PRO A 21 -10.00 -16.02 -12.16
C PRO A 21 -11.36 -16.25 -11.49
N LYS A 22 -12.12 -17.26 -11.96
CA LYS A 22 -13.41 -17.65 -11.36
C LYS A 22 -13.23 -18.10 -9.91
N GLU A 23 -12.13 -18.75 -9.60
CA GLU A 23 -11.75 -19.20 -8.28
C GLU A 23 -11.64 -18.03 -7.31
N MET A 24 -11.02 -16.91 -7.72
CA MET A 24 -10.96 -15.70 -6.91
C MET A 24 -12.36 -15.10 -6.68
N ILE A 25 -13.19 -15.03 -7.74
CA ILE A 25 -14.55 -14.45 -7.63
C ILE A 25 -15.46 -15.33 -6.77
N SER A 26 -15.28 -16.66 -6.77
CA SER A 26 -16.06 -17.56 -5.90
C SER A 26 -15.73 -17.38 -4.43
N ILE A 27 -14.49 -17.00 -4.10
CA ILE A 27 -14.03 -16.74 -2.73
C ILE A 27 -14.43 -15.31 -2.31
N SER A 28 -14.15 -14.32 -3.17
CA SER A 28 -14.38 -12.90 -2.93
C SER A 28 -15.25 -12.30 -4.04
N PRO A 29 -16.58 -12.23 -3.87
CA PRO A 29 -17.48 -11.67 -4.87
C PRO A 29 -17.23 -10.19 -5.20
N LYS A 30 -16.66 -9.41 -4.26
CA LYS A 30 -16.20 -8.04 -4.53
C LYS A 30 -15.17 -8.00 -5.67
N GLY A 31 -14.37 -9.05 -5.81
CA GLY A 31 -13.33 -9.15 -6.81
C GLY A 31 -12.26 -8.08 -6.70
N THR A 32 -12.05 -7.52 -5.53
CA THR A 32 -10.95 -6.60 -5.22
C THR A 32 -9.69 -7.36 -4.80
N VAL A 33 -8.53 -6.75 -4.92
CA VAL A 33 -7.26 -7.28 -4.42
C VAL A 33 -6.70 -6.32 -3.37
N PRO A 34 -5.98 -6.85 -2.37
CA PRO A 34 -5.63 -8.24 -2.13
C PRO A 34 -6.77 -9.07 -1.53
N VAL A 35 -6.72 -10.39 -1.71
CA VAL A 35 -7.54 -11.37 -0.98
C VAL A 35 -6.62 -12.40 -0.38
N LEU A 36 -6.78 -12.69 0.89
CA LEU A 36 -6.08 -13.76 1.60
C LEU A 36 -7.10 -14.79 2.09
N LEU A 37 -6.93 -16.04 1.69
CA LEU A 37 -7.68 -17.18 2.18
C LEU A 37 -6.80 -17.97 3.15
N LEU A 38 -7.31 -18.22 4.35
CA LEU A 38 -6.64 -19.00 5.38
C LEU A 38 -6.99 -20.50 5.25
N ASP A 39 -6.24 -21.35 5.94
CA ASP A 39 -6.43 -22.82 5.90
C ASP A 39 -7.78 -23.28 6.51
N ASP A 40 -8.42 -22.44 7.32
CA ASP A 40 -9.75 -22.67 7.89
C ASP A 40 -10.90 -22.07 7.07
N ASP A 41 -10.63 -21.75 5.81
CA ASP A 41 -11.55 -21.07 4.89
C ASP A 41 -11.94 -19.62 5.29
N THR A 42 -11.31 -19.05 6.30
CA THR A 42 -11.48 -17.63 6.64
C THR A 42 -10.87 -16.76 5.55
N MET A 43 -11.66 -15.80 5.06
CA MET A 43 -11.25 -14.86 4.03
C MET A 43 -10.98 -13.47 4.63
N ILE A 44 -9.85 -12.86 4.24
CA ILE A 44 -9.50 -11.48 4.58
C ILE A 44 -9.31 -10.69 3.29
N GLU A 45 -10.12 -9.65 3.08
CA GLU A 45 -10.15 -8.88 1.82
C GLU A 45 -9.48 -7.51 1.91
N GLU A 46 -9.39 -6.92 3.11
CA GLU A 46 -8.83 -5.58 3.26
C GLU A 46 -7.33 -5.65 3.58
N SER A 47 -6.53 -4.84 2.88
CA SER A 47 -5.06 -4.83 3.05
C SER A 47 -4.62 -4.55 4.49
N ILE A 48 -5.33 -3.67 5.19
CA ILE A 48 -5.06 -3.33 6.59
C ILE A 48 -5.33 -4.53 7.52
N ASP A 49 -6.36 -5.30 7.25
CA ASP A 49 -6.69 -6.48 8.07
C ASP A 49 -5.72 -7.63 7.79
N ILE A 50 -5.26 -7.79 6.54
CA ILE A 50 -4.16 -8.70 6.20
C ILE A 50 -2.87 -8.29 6.94
N MET A 51 -2.58 -6.99 7.03
CA MET A 51 -1.41 -6.50 7.78
C MET A 51 -1.53 -6.83 9.26
N LYS A 52 -2.68 -6.54 9.89
CA LYS A 52 -2.94 -6.87 11.31
C LYS A 52 -2.83 -8.36 11.57
N TRP A 53 -3.46 -9.17 10.72
CA TRP A 53 -3.37 -10.62 10.80
C TRP A 53 -1.92 -11.11 10.70
N SER A 54 -1.17 -10.65 9.72
CA SER A 54 0.22 -11.04 9.54
C SER A 54 1.07 -10.75 10.77
N PHE A 55 1.00 -9.52 11.29
CA PHE A 55 1.77 -9.12 12.48
C PHE A 55 1.23 -9.73 13.79
N SER A 56 -0.04 -10.17 13.84
CA SER A 56 -0.55 -10.91 15.02
C SER A 56 0.06 -12.30 15.13
N LEU A 57 0.48 -12.90 14.02
CA LEU A 57 1.13 -14.22 14.00
C LEU A 57 2.64 -14.13 14.28
N ASN A 58 3.31 -13.15 13.66
CA ASN A 58 4.75 -12.93 13.86
C ASN A 58 5.11 -11.46 13.61
N ASP A 59 5.56 -10.77 14.65
CA ASP A 59 5.92 -9.35 14.62
C ASP A 59 7.36 -9.12 15.10
N PRO A 60 8.37 -9.56 14.33
CA PRO A 60 9.77 -9.53 14.76
C PRO A 60 10.31 -8.10 14.95
N LEU A 61 9.63 -7.10 14.39
CA LEU A 61 10.02 -5.70 14.49
C LEU A 61 9.10 -4.88 15.42
N LEU A 62 8.19 -5.52 16.14
CA LEU A 62 7.23 -4.87 17.06
C LEU A 62 6.37 -3.78 16.38
N ILE A 63 6.03 -3.97 15.10
CA ILE A 63 5.26 -3.02 14.28
C ILE A 63 3.80 -2.93 14.74
N LEU A 64 3.19 -4.08 15.02
CA LEU A 64 1.81 -4.14 15.53
C LEU A 64 1.73 -3.58 16.95
N LYS A 65 2.74 -3.84 17.77
CA LYS A 65 2.81 -3.27 19.12
C LYS A 65 2.83 -1.76 19.09
N GLU A 66 3.72 -1.16 18.27
CA GLU A 66 3.80 0.30 18.10
C GLU A 66 2.48 0.87 17.56
N TYR A 67 1.86 0.19 16.59
CA TYR A 67 0.55 0.58 16.07
C TYR A 67 -0.52 0.56 17.18
N GLN A 68 -0.56 -0.44 18.04
CA GLN A 68 -1.53 -0.53 19.14
C GLN A 68 -1.35 0.60 20.15
N GLU A 69 -0.11 0.98 20.46
CA GLU A 69 0.22 2.08 21.36
C GLU A 69 -0.23 3.45 20.83
N LYS A 70 -0.19 3.64 19.50
CA LYS A 70 -0.54 4.90 18.81
C LYS A 70 -1.78 4.75 17.91
N LYS A 71 -2.63 3.79 18.20
CA LYS A 71 -3.72 3.33 17.31
C LYS A 71 -4.58 4.47 16.76
N ASN A 72 -5.08 5.35 17.63
CA ASN A 72 -6.00 6.42 17.22
C ASN A 72 -5.36 7.43 16.27
N GLU A 73 -4.07 7.70 16.44
CA GLU A 73 -3.31 8.60 15.56
C GLU A 73 -3.07 7.94 14.21
N MET A 74 -2.56 6.70 14.22
CA MET A 74 -2.25 5.95 13.03
C MET A 74 -3.49 5.62 12.20
N ASP A 75 -4.61 5.25 12.84
CA ASP A 75 -5.88 4.99 12.16
C ASP A 75 -6.42 6.22 11.43
N ARG A 76 -6.33 7.41 12.04
CA ARG A 76 -6.76 8.66 11.39
C ARG A 76 -5.96 8.92 10.11
N LEU A 77 -4.66 8.69 10.15
CA LEU A 77 -3.81 8.90 8.99
C LEU A 77 -4.09 7.87 7.90
N ILE A 78 -4.21 6.59 8.26
CA ILE A 78 -4.56 5.51 7.32
C ILE A 78 -5.91 5.80 6.67
N GLN A 79 -6.93 6.17 7.46
CA GLN A 79 -8.26 6.49 6.96
C GLN A 79 -8.24 7.70 6.00
N LEU A 80 -7.45 8.72 6.30
CA LEU A 80 -7.30 9.89 5.42
C LEU A 80 -6.75 9.49 4.04
N PHE A 81 -5.78 8.56 4.02
CA PHE A 81 -5.21 8.08 2.77
C PHE A 81 -6.13 7.11 2.03
N ASP A 82 -6.79 6.21 2.72
CA ASP A 82 -7.69 5.22 2.11
C ASP A 82 -9.02 5.82 1.63
N SER A 83 -9.37 7.01 2.10
CA SER A 83 -10.57 7.75 1.67
C SER A 83 -10.22 8.94 0.75
N SER A 84 -9.93 10.09 1.35
CA SER A 84 -9.78 11.36 0.63
C SER A 84 -8.59 11.36 -0.32
N PHE A 85 -7.41 10.93 0.15
CA PHE A 85 -6.22 10.91 -0.71
C PHE A 85 -6.40 9.98 -1.90
N LYS A 86 -6.91 8.76 -1.65
CA LYS A 86 -7.18 7.78 -2.70
C LYS A 86 -8.18 8.31 -3.74
N ASN A 87 -9.25 9.00 -3.30
CA ASN A 87 -10.21 9.60 -4.22
C ASN A 87 -9.56 10.66 -5.12
N TYR A 88 -8.76 11.56 -4.56
CA TYR A 88 -8.04 12.58 -5.34
C TYR A 88 -6.99 11.95 -6.26
N LEU A 89 -6.25 10.96 -5.77
CA LEU A 89 -5.29 10.19 -6.57
C LEU A 89 -5.95 9.52 -7.77
N ASP A 90 -7.08 8.84 -7.58
CA ASP A 90 -7.79 8.14 -8.65
C ASP A 90 -8.29 9.13 -9.72
N ARG A 91 -8.81 10.30 -9.33
CA ARG A 91 -9.28 11.35 -10.23
C ARG A 91 -8.14 12.08 -10.94
N TYR A 92 -7.01 12.25 -10.28
CA TYR A 92 -5.80 12.77 -10.91
C TYR A 92 -5.25 11.80 -11.94
N LYS A 93 -5.00 10.55 -11.54
CA LYS A 93 -4.30 9.55 -12.34
C LYS A 93 -5.15 8.97 -13.47
N TYR A 94 -6.45 8.85 -13.26
CA TYR A 94 -7.40 8.21 -14.18
C TYR A 94 -8.51 9.19 -14.59
N SER A 95 -8.19 10.46 -14.76
CA SER A 95 -9.14 11.53 -15.08
C SER A 95 -10.04 11.19 -16.28
N ASN A 96 -9.51 10.45 -17.25
CA ASN A 96 -10.27 9.99 -18.43
C ASN A 96 -11.42 9.01 -18.13
N ARG A 97 -11.57 8.55 -16.89
CA ARG A 97 -12.69 7.70 -16.43
C ARG A 97 -13.84 8.50 -15.82
N TYR A 98 -13.67 9.80 -15.67
CA TYR A 98 -14.62 10.70 -15.02
C TYR A 98 -15.00 11.81 -16.00
N GLU A 99 -16.28 12.19 -16.00
CA GLU A 99 -16.75 13.33 -16.81
C GLU A 99 -16.43 14.66 -16.11
N ASN A 100 -16.00 15.66 -16.89
CA ASN A 100 -15.70 17.01 -16.41
C ASN A 100 -14.72 17.10 -15.24
N GLU A 101 -13.74 16.21 -15.19
CA GLU A 101 -12.77 16.15 -14.11
C GLU A 101 -11.68 17.21 -14.26
N ASP A 102 -11.24 17.76 -13.13
CA ASP A 102 -10.05 18.62 -13.02
C ASP A 102 -8.90 17.83 -12.38
N PRO A 103 -8.03 17.18 -13.18
CA PRO A 103 -6.94 16.40 -12.65
C PRO A 103 -5.93 17.23 -11.85
N ILE A 104 -5.69 18.47 -12.24
CA ILE A 104 -4.74 19.35 -11.53
C ILE A 104 -5.31 19.78 -10.18
N GLY A 105 -6.59 20.17 -10.13
CA GLY A 105 -7.25 20.48 -8.86
C GLY A 105 -7.24 19.28 -7.90
N ASN A 106 -7.45 18.05 -8.40
CA ASN A 106 -7.34 16.84 -7.59
C ASN A 106 -5.91 16.56 -7.12
N ARG A 107 -4.89 16.82 -7.97
CA ARG A 107 -3.49 16.77 -7.55
C ARG A 107 -3.23 17.75 -6.39
N ASP A 108 -3.70 18.97 -6.50
CA ASP A 108 -3.49 20.02 -5.49
C ASP A 108 -4.20 19.66 -4.16
N LEU A 109 -5.37 19.05 -4.21
CA LEU A 109 -6.04 18.52 -3.02
C LEU A 109 -5.27 17.36 -2.37
N ALA A 110 -4.67 16.49 -3.18
CA ALA A 110 -3.80 15.43 -2.67
C ALA A 110 -2.52 16.01 -2.03
N ILE A 111 -1.92 17.05 -2.62
CA ILE A 111 -0.76 17.77 -2.06
C ILE A 111 -1.09 18.35 -0.68
N GLN A 112 -2.27 18.94 -0.49
CA GLN A 112 -2.67 19.46 0.82
C GLN A 112 -2.72 18.39 1.92
N ILE A 113 -2.97 17.13 1.56
CA ILE A 113 -2.89 16.01 2.50
C ILE A 113 -1.43 15.65 2.76
N LEU A 114 -0.59 15.59 1.73
CA LEU A 114 0.84 15.32 1.87
C LEU A 114 1.55 16.40 2.69
N ASP A 115 1.21 17.67 2.49
CA ASP A 115 1.78 18.80 3.25
C ASP A 115 1.52 18.69 4.76
N LYS A 116 0.35 18.18 5.17
CA LYS A 116 0.05 17.95 6.59
C LYS A 116 0.98 16.95 7.26
N ILE A 117 1.55 16.02 6.49
CA ILE A 117 2.50 15.02 7.02
C ILE A 117 3.96 15.41 6.74
N GLU A 118 4.23 16.32 5.81
CA GLU A 118 5.58 16.85 5.55
C GLU A 118 6.23 17.39 6.82
N GLY A 119 5.46 18.09 7.66
CA GLY A 119 5.91 18.61 8.94
C GLY A 119 6.15 17.56 10.03
N GLN A 120 5.67 16.34 9.86
CA GLN A 120 5.82 15.26 10.86
C GLN A 120 7.20 14.58 10.77
N PHE A 121 7.89 14.70 9.65
CA PHE A 121 9.27 14.22 9.50
C PHE A 121 10.26 15.15 10.22
N ASN A 122 10.32 15.07 11.55
CA ASN A 122 11.20 15.92 12.36
C ASN A 122 12.68 15.59 12.08
N ASN A 123 13.25 14.66 12.88
CA ASN A 123 14.64 14.22 12.73
C ASN A 123 14.76 12.82 12.12
N HIS A 124 13.64 12.23 11.69
CA HIS A 124 13.56 10.88 11.13
C HIS A 124 13.20 10.94 9.65
N ASN A 125 13.68 9.97 8.90
CA ASN A 125 13.36 9.81 7.48
C ASN A 125 12.10 8.94 7.23
N LEU A 126 11.37 8.59 8.30
CA LEU A 126 10.13 7.82 8.31
C LEU A 126 9.16 8.46 9.30
N LEU A 127 7.88 8.17 9.19
CA LEU A 127 6.83 8.85 9.99
C LEU A 127 6.94 8.55 11.50
N TYR A 128 7.35 7.33 11.88
CA TYR A 128 7.40 6.88 13.26
C TYR A 128 8.75 6.26 13.63
N GLY A 129 9.86 6.98 13.36
CA GLY A 129 11.19 6.56 13.77
C GLY A 129 12.08 6.11 12.62
N ASP A 130 12.93 5.09 12.83
CA ASP A 130 14.01 4.74 11.90
C ASP A 130 13.74 3.48 11.08
N ARG A 131 12.64 2.78 11.35
CA ARG A 131 12.15 1.63 10.57
C ARG A 131 10.76 1.89 10.01
N PHE A 132 10.40 1.17 8.96
CA PHE A 132 9.03 1.25 8.40
C PHE A 132 8.01 0.83 9.44
N SER A 133 7.15 1.75 9.83
CA SER A 133 6.04 1.52 10.74
C SER A 133 4.84 0.88 10.03
N PHE A 134 3.81 0.55 10.79
CA PHE A 134 2.53 0.09 10.23
C PHE A 134 1.93 1.13 9.26
N VAL A 135 2.00 2.41 9.62
CA VAL A 135 1.49 3.51 8.77
C VAL A 135 2.32 3.68 7.51
N ASP A 136 3.66 3.64 7.61
CA ASP A 136 4.50 3.71 6.41
C ASP A 136 4.11 2.62 5.40
N MET A 137 3.94 1.37 5.87
CA MET A 137 3.52 0.26 5.01
C MET A 137 2.12 0.42 4.44
N ALA A 138 1.21 1.05 5.18
CA ALA A 138 -0.17 1.26 4.75
C ALA A 138 -0.29 2.35 3.67
N ILE A 139 0.45 3.45 3.79
CA ILE A 139 0.23 4.64 2.96
C ILE A 139 1.26 4.87 1.86
N LEU A 140 2.50 4.37 1.98
CA LEU A 140 3.52 4.47 0.92
C LEU A 140 3.06 3.95 -0.46
N PRO A 141 2.24 2.89 -0.57
CA PRO A 141 1.69 2.48 -1.86
C PRO A 141 0.86 3.57 -2.56
N PHE A 142 0.11 4.37 -1.81
CA PHE A 142 -0.66 5.49 -2.37
C PHE A 142 0.27 6.61 -2.86
N VAL A 143 1.26 6.99 -2.05
CA VAL A 143 2.26 8.02 -2.43
C VAL A 143 3.05 7.59 -3.65
N ARG A 144 3.43 6.31 -3.74
CA ARG A 144 4.06 5.75 -4.93
C ARG A 144 3.15 5.83 -6.16
N GLN A 145 1.86 5.55 -6.03
CA GLN A 145 0.92 5.69 -7.15
C GLN A 145 0.71 7.14 -7.56
N PHE A 146 0.78 8.07 -6.61
CA PHE A 146 0.72 9.50 -6.87
C PHE A 146 1.94 9.97 -7.68
N ARG A 147 3.16 9.54 -7.31
CA ARG A 147 4.36 9.79 -8.10
C ARG A 147 4.25 9.21 -9.52
N ILE A 148 3.70 8.00 -9.69
CA ILE A 148 3.56 7.35 -11.01
C ILE A 148 2.56 8.08 -11.91
N ALA A 149 1.63 8.87 -11.37
CA ALA A 149 0.71 9.66 -12.18
C ALA A 149 1.45 10.72 -13.03
N ASP A 150 2.47 11.34 -12.45
CA ASP A 150 3.38 12.27 -13.14
C ASP A 150 4.73 12.28 -12.39
N THR A 151 5.65 11.44 -12.87
CA THR A 151 6.95 11.25 -12.22
C THR A 151 7.83 12.48 -12.31
N ASP A 152 7.84 13.16 -13.46
CA ASP A 152 8.71 14.31 -13.69
C ASP A 152 8.29 15.48 -12.80
N TRP A 153 7.01 15.76 -12.72
CA TRP A 153 6.48 16.78 -11.83
C TRP A 153 6.72 16.43 -10.35
N PHE A 154 6.46 15.19 -9.95
CA PHE A 154 6.65 14.77 -8.57
C PHE A 154 8.11 14.91 -8.11
N ASP A 155 9.05 14.53 -8.97
CA ASP A 155 10.46 14.49 -8.62
C ASP A 155 11.14 15.88 -8.72
N ASN A 156 10.66 16.79 -9.59
CA ASN A 156 11.34 18.05 -9.88
C ASN A 156 10.57 19.29 -9.41
N ASP A 157 9.24 19.28 -9.42
CA ASP A 157 8.42 20.48 -9.20
C ASP A 157 7.63 20.45 -7.88
N MET A 158 7.39 19.27 -7.30
CA MET A 158 6.65 19.16 -6.05
C MET A 158 7.48 19.70 -4.87
N ALA A 159 6.95 20.69 -4.15
CA ALA A 159 7.64 21.39 -3.07
C ALA A 159 7.52 20.69 -1.70
N LEU A 160 7.60 19.34 -1.66
CA LEU A 160 7.53 18.52 -0.45
C LEU A 160 8.75 17.57 -0.38
N PRO A 161 9.95 18.11 -0.06
CA PRO A 161 11.19 17.36 -0.16
C PRO A 161 11.28 16.16 0.81
N LYS A 162 10.65 16.23 1.98
CA LYS A 162 10.66 15.10 2.93
C LYS A 162 9.76 13.96 2.46
N ILE A 163 8.63 14.26 1.84
CA ILE A 163 7.79 13.26 1.17
C ILE A 163 8.57 12.55 0.06
N GLN A 164 9.29 13.31 -0.77
CA GLN A 164 10.14 12.75 -1.82
C GLN A 164 11.24 11.85 -1.23
N GLN A 165 11.93 12.31 -0.19
CA GLN A 165 12.98 11.53 0.51
C GLN A 165 12.40 10.25 1.14
N TRP A 166 11.26 10.34 1.79
CA TRP A 166 10.55 9.22 2.40
C TRP A 166 10.19 8.15 1.36
N LEU A 167 9.57 8.57 0.26
CA LEU A 167 9.26 7.66 -0.84
C LEU A 167 10.53 7.06 -1.45
N ASN A 168 11.58 7.85 -1.68
CA ASN A 168 12.85 7.38 -2.22
C ASN A 168 13.52 6.36 -1.28
N LYS A 169 13.50 6.58 0.03
CA LYS A 169 13.98 5.59 1.01
C LYS A 169 13.23 4.26 0.88
N PHE A 170 11.91 4.31 0.68
CA PHE A 170 11.11 3.11 0.45
C PHE A 170 11.48 2.42 -0.86
N LEU A 171 11.51 3.15 -1.98
CA LEU A 171 11.79 2.60 -3.31
C LEU A 171 13.17 1.94 -3.42
N ASN A 172 14.14 2.36 -2.61
CA ASN A 172 15.50 1.81 -2.55
C ASN A 172 15.69 0.79 -1.42
N SER A 173 14.64 0.45 -0.67
CA SER A 173 14.73 -0.50 0.44
C SER A 173 14.68 -1.96 -0.03
N ASP A 174 15.35 -2.84 0.74
CA ASP A 174 15.26 -4.29 0.53
C ASP A 174 13.81 -4.78 0.62
N LEU A 175 13.00 -4.16 1.48
CA LEU A 175 11.56 -4.46 1.60
C LEU A 175 10.84 -4.23 0.28
N TYR A 176 11.04 -3.07 -0.36
CA TYR A 176 10.43 -2.77 -1.65
C TYR A 176 10.91 -3.73 -2.73
N LEU A 177 12.20 -3.96 -2.83
CA LEU A 177 12.79 -4.86 -3.81
C LEU A 177 12.26 -6.30 -3.66
N ALA A 178 12.10 -6.78 -2.42
CA ALA A 178 11.58 -8.11 -2.15
C ALA A 178 10.10 -8.27 -2.56
N VAL A 179 9.26 -7.24 -2.35
CA VAL A 179 7.82 -7.35 -2.59
C VAL A 179 7.38 -6.94 -3.99
N MET A 180 8.23 -6.25 -4.75
CA MET A 180 7.89 -5.75 -6.09
C MET A 180 8.38 -6.66 -7.22
N ASN A 181 8.74 -7.89 -6.91
CA ASN A 181 9.02 -8.90 -7.93
C ASN A 181 7.80 -9.13 -8.81
N LYS A 182 8.04 -9.28 -10.12
CA LYS A 182 6.99 -9.66 -11.06
C LYS A 182 6.77 -11.16 -11.05
N TYR A 183 5.52 -11.57 -10.94
CA TYR A 183 5.12 -12.96 -10.99
C TYR A 183 4.34 -13.25 -12.28
N LYS A 184 4.36 -14.49 -12.72
CA LYS A 184 3.48 -14.94 -13.81
C LYS A 184 2.03 -14.93 -13.31
N VAL A 185 1.12 -14.54 -14.20
CA VAL A 185 -0.32 -14.66 -13.92
C VAL A 185 -0.64 -16.11 -13.59
N TRP A 186 -1.38 -16.31 -12.51
CA TRP A 186 -1.78 -17.63 -12.06
C TRP A 186 -2.74 -18.28 -13.07
N GLU A 187 -2.51 -19.56 -13.31
CA GLU A 187 -3.35 -20.44 -14.12
C GLU A 187 -3.63 -21.72 -13.37
N ASN A 188 -4.79 -22.31 -13.61
CA ASN A 188 -5.12 -23.60 -13.02
C ASN A 188 -4.09 -24.65 -13.47
N ASN A 189 -3.60 -25.46 -12.54
CA ASN A 189 -2.51 -26.44 -12.73
C ASN A 189 -1.08 -25.85 -12.92
N ALA A 190 -0.89 -24.53 -12.72
CA ALA A 190 0.47 -23.99 -12.65
C ALA A 190 1.19 -24.45 -11.36
N PRO A 191 2.52 -24.55 -11.39
CA PRO A 191 3.29 -24.81 -10.19
C PRO A 191 3.00 -23.79 -9.10
N VAL A 192 2.91 -24.25 -7.83
CA VAL A 192 2.68 -23.37 -6.68
C VAL A 192 3.84 -22.39 -6.54
N VAL A 193 3.51 -21.11 -6.40
CA VAL A 193 4.46 -20.05 -6.11
C VAL A 193 4.28 -19.63 -4.65
N TYR A 194 5.35 -19.65 -3.89
CA TYR A 194 5.33 -19.20 -2.50
C TYR A 194 5.90 -17.80 -2.35
N PHE A 195 5.33 -17.06 -1.40
CA PHE A 195 5.79 -15.75 -0.98
C PHE A 195 5.73 -15.65 0.56
N PRO A 196 6.74 -15.07 1.24
CA PRO A 196 8.08 -14.78 0.71
C PRO A 196 8.84 -16.03 0.29
N LYS A 197 9.90 -15.84 -0.49
CA LYS A 197 10.74 -16.95 -0.98
C LYS A 197 11.63 -17.48 0.11
#